data_d369f7611abc5ddab2de2f4f6d10012f
#
_entry.id   d369f7611abc5ddab2de2f4f6d10012f
#
_cell.length_a   1.000
_cell.length_b   1.000
_cell.length_c   1.000
_cell.angle_alpha   90.00
_cell.angle_beta   90.00
_cell.angle_gamma   90.00
#
_symmetry.space_group_name_H-M   'P 1'
#
loop_
_entity.id
_entity.type
_entity.pdbx_description
1 polymer ?
#
loop_
_entity_poly.entity_id
_entity_poly.type
_entity_poly.pdbx_seq_one_letter_code
_entity_poly.pdbx_strand_id
1 'polypeptide(L)'
;LFDHNKFMKILYPGTFDPLTNGHIDLIERAEKLFGNLVVAVLENTSKTPTFNLQKRILQIKNSLSHLPKVEVISYSGLTVDCAKDLKAKLILRGLRAMSDFEYELQIAHTNKSLNNDVETIFLSTNTNFSFLSSSLVKEVAKFGGEINHMVPPSVEKLSLIHI
;
A
#
# COMPACT_ATOMS: atom_id res chain seq x y z
N LEU A 1 -22.75 -11.03 22.96
CA LEU A 1 -23.03 -9.77 22.25
C LEU A 1 -21.68 -9.17 21.87
N PHE A 2 -21.26 -9.39 20.64
CA PHE A 2 -20.05 -8.75 20.11
C PHE A 2 -20.37 -7.28 19.87
N ASP A 3 -19.61 -6.41 20.50
CA ASP A 3 -19.70 -4.98 20.31
C ASP A 3 -19.17 -4.65 18.88
N HIS A 4 -20.08 -4.52 17.93
CA HIS A 4 -19.77 -4.25 16.51
C HIS A 4 -19.16 -2.85 16.26
N ASN A 5 -18.95 -2.04 17.30
CA ASN A 5 -18.51 -0.65 17.16
C ASN A 5 -17.01 -0.40 17.37
N LYS A 6 -16.21 -1.41 17.58
CA LYS A 6 -14.76 -1.27 17.69
C LYS A 6 -14.07 -1.87 16.46
N PHE A 7 -14.27 -1.24 15.29
CA PHE A 7 -13.50 -1.60 14.10
C PHE A 7 -12.00 -1.48 14.40
N MET A 8 -11.32 -2.61 14.35
CA MET A 8 -9.88 -2.66 14.54
C MET A 8 -9.20 -1.89 13.41
N LYS A 9 -8.39 -0.90 13.77
CA LYS A 9 -7.61 -0.14 12.79
C LYS A 9 -6.56 -1.05 12.16
N ILE A 10 -6.47 -1.03 10.84
CA ILE A 10 -5.53 -1.82 10.04
C ILE A 10 -4.61 -0.86 9.30
N LEU A 11 -3.33 -1.15 9.33
CA LEU A 11 -2.29 -0.38 8.65
C LEU A 11 -1.90 -1.08 7.34
N TYR A 12 -2.01 -0.39 6.22
CA TYR A 12 -1.45 -0.81 4.94
C TYR A 12 -0.26 0.09 4.58
N PRO A 13 0.97 -0.33 4.90
CA PRO A 13 2.17 0.45 4.63
C PRO A 13 2.72 0.15 3.23
N GLY A 14 3.26 1.17 2.57
CA GLY A 14 3.94 1.00 1.30
C GLY A 14 4.63 2.28 0.83
N THR A 15 5.48 2.15 -0.17
CA THR A 15 6.13 3.29 -0.82
C THR A 15 5.19 3.94 -1.84
N PHE A 16 4.38 3.15 -2.55
CA PHE A 16 3.42 3.60 -3.57
C PHE A 16 4.06 4.54 -4.60
N ASP A 17 5.15 4.11 -5.21
CA ASP A 17 5.94 4.91 -6.15
C ASP A 17 6.07 4.24 -7.54
N PRO A 18 5.01 4.33 -8.36
CA PRO A 18 3.70 4.89 -8.09
C PRO A 18 2.70 3.90 -7.48
N LEU A 19 1.52 4.41 -7.12
CA LEU A 19 0.32 3.62 -6.85
C LEU A 19 -0.08 2.84 -8.11
N THR A 20 -0.46 1.56 -7.95
CA THR A 20 -0.92 0.69 -9.05
C THR A 20 -2.36 0.24 -8.84
N ASN A 21 -3.00 -0.26 -9.89
CA ASN A 21 -4.34 -0.86 -9.79
C ASN A 21 -4.37 -2.07 -8.85
N GLY A 22 -3.25 -2.79 -8.71
CA GLY A 22 -3.13 -3.85 -7.72
C GLY A 22 -3.16 -3.36 -6.26
N HIS A 23 -2.58 -2.19 -5.98
CA HIS A 23 -2.69 -1.57 -4.66
C HIS A 23 -4.13 -1.13 -4.37
N ILE A 24 -4.84 -0.56 -5.36
CA ILE A 24 -6.23 -0.12 -5.22
C ILE A 24 -7.14 -1.31 -4.94
N ASP A 25 -7.02 -2.42 -5.69
CA ASP A 25 -7.77 -3.65 -5.46
C ASP A 25 -7.63 -4.14 -4.00
N LEU A 26 -6.40 -4.16 -3.49
CA LEU A 26 -6.14 -4.55 -2.11
C LEU A 26 -6.78 -3.59 -1.10
N ILE A 27 -6.70 -2.29 -1.33
CA ILE A 27 -7.28 -1.25 -0.46
C ILE A 27 -8.80 -1.38 -0.42
N GLU A 28 -9.46 -1.50 -1.57
CA GLU A 28 -10.91 -1.65 -1.68
C GLU A 28 -11.42 -2.91 -0.98
N ARG A 29 -10.72 -4.02 -1.17
CA ARG A 29 -11.06 -5.29 -0.54
C ARG A 29 -10.82 -5.26 0.97
N ALA A 30 -9.72 -4.66 1.40
CA ALA A 30 -9.40 -4.52 2.82
C ALA A 30 -10.39 -3.59 3.53
N GLU A 31 -10.77 -2.46 2.92
CA GLU A 31 -11.79 -1.56 3.47
C GLU A 31 -13.12 -2.28 3.62
N LYS A 32 -13.54 -3.03 2.60
CA LYS A 32 -14.79 -3.80 2.61
C LYS A 32 -14.79 -4.90 3.68
N LEU A 33 -13.65 -5.57 3.91
CA LEU A 33 -13.54 -6.67 4.88
C LEU A 33 -13.43 -6.18 6.32
N PHE A 34 -12.71 -5.08 6.55
CA PHE A 34 -12.27 -4.67 7.87
C PHE A 34 -12.78 -3.29 8.29
N GLY A 35 -13.16 -2.45 7.36
CA GLY A 35 -13.82 -1.15 7.56
C GLY A 35 -12.88 0.00 7.91
N ASN A 36 -11.89 -0.18 8.76
CA ASN A 36 -11.04 0.92 9.26
C ASN A 36 -9.59 0.76 8.80
N LEU A 37 -9.30 1.25 7.60
CA LEU A 37 -8.01 1.10 6.94
C LEU A 37 -7.24 2.44 6.91
N VAL A 38 -5.98 2.38 7.30
CA VAL A 38 -5.01 3.47 7.15
C VAL A 38 -3.96 3.06 6.13
N VAL A 39 -3.87 3.80 5.04
CA VAL A 39 -2.79 3.68 4.04
C VAL A 39 -1.66 4.61 4.45
N ALA A 40 -0.50 4.04 4.82
CA ALA A 40 0.67 4.81 5.21
C ALA A 40 1.71 4.85 4.09
N VAL A 41 1.96 6.02 3.55
CA VAL A 41 3.03 6.25 2.58
C VAL A 41 4.35 6.37 3.33
N LEU A 42 5.18 5.34 3.24
CA LEU A 42 6.45 5.30 3.94
C LEU A 42 7.53 6.10 3.18
N GLU A 43 8.28 6.88 3.95
CA GLU A 43 9.51 7.50 3.46
C GLU A 43 10.65 6.49 3.58
N ASN A 44 11.11 5.97 2.45
CA ASN A 44 12.29 5.11 2.42
C ASN A 44 13.51 5.97 2.11
N THR A 45 14.36 6.19 3.12
CA THR A 45 15.57 6.99 3.02
C THR A 45 16.66 6.36 2.15
N SER A 46 16.57 5.06 1.89
CA SER A 46 17.57 4.31 1.09
C SER A 46 17.31 4.35 -0.43
N LYS A 47 16.16 4.87 -0.87
CA LYS A 47 15.78 4.94 -2.29
C LYS A 47 15.33 6.34 -2.65
N THR A 48 15.77 6.83 -3.82
CA THR A 48 15.21 8.05 -4.39
C THR A 48 13.92 7.70 -5.12
N PRO A 49 12.75 8.13 -4.63
CA PRO A 49 11.48 7.83 -5.28
C PRO A 49 11.33 8.66 -6.56
N THR A 50 10.61 8.13 -7.55
CA THR A 50 10.27 8.85 -8.79
C THR A 50 9.33 10.01 -8.51
N PHE A 51 8.34 9.77 -7.65
CA PHE A 51 7.40 10.81 -7.20
C PHE A 51 7.73 11.22 -5.77
N ASN A 52 7.83 12.52 -5.52
CA ASN A 52 7.98 13.01 -4.15
C ASN A 52 6.80 12.61 -3.27
N LEU A 53 6.97 12.69 -1.95
CA LEU A 53 5.98 12.25 -0.98
C LEU A 53 4.60 12.90 -1.20
N GLN A 54 4.56 14.20 -1.44
CA GLN A 54 3.31 14.94 -1.61
C GLN A 54 2.53 14.47 -2.85
N LYS A 55 3.24 14.23 -3.95
CA LYS A 55 2.63 13.69 -5.18
C LYS A 55 2.06 12.29 -4.94
N ARG A 56 2.79 11.41 -4.26
CA ARG A 56 2.31 10.05 -3.94
C ARG A 56 1.05 10.09 -3.08
N ILE A 57 1.02 10.91 -2.05
CA ILE A 57 -0.16 11.12 -1.20
C ILE A 57 -1.35 11.62 -2.02
N LEU A 58 -1.13 12.62 -2.87
CA LEU A 58 -2.17 13.19 -3.73
C LEU A 58 -2.73 12.15 -4.71
N GLN A 59 -1.87 11.35 -5.35
CA GLN A 59 -2.27 10.26 -6.23
C GLN A 59 -3.19 9.27 -5.51
N ILE A 60 -2.80 8.86 -4.29
CA ILE A 60 -3.59 7.93 -3.48
C ILE A 60 -4.93 8.56 -3.11
N LYS A 61 -4.95 9.77 -2.56
CA LYS A 61 -6.19 10.45 -2.14
C LYS A 61 -7.16 10.62 -3.31
N ASN A 62 -6.66 11.02 -4.48
CA ASN A 62 -7.49 11.18 -5.67
C ASN A 62 -8.06 9.85 -6.15
N SER A 63 -7.25 8.79 -6.12
CA SER A 63 -7.67 7.44 -6.53
C SER A 63 -8.66 6.80 -5.57
N LEU A 64 -8.63 7.17 -4.30
CA LEU A 64 -9.48 6.62 -3.24
C LEU A 64 -10.64 7.55 -2.84
N SER A 65 -10.96 8.56 -3.66
CA SER A 65 -12.04 9.51 -3.36
C SER A 65 -13.40 8.86 -3.14
N HIS A 66 -13.62 7.68 -3.69
CA HIS A 66 -14.82 6.85 -3.51
C HIS A 66 -14.82 6.04 -2.20
N LEU A 67 -13.71 6.05 -1.45
CA LEU A 67 -13.54 5.34 -0.17
C LEU A 67 -13.29 6.34 0.98
N PRO A 68 -14.30 7.10 1.42
CA PRO A 68 -14.12 8.20 2.38
C PRO A 68 -13.67 7.74 3.77
N LYS A 69 -13.77 6.45 4.09
CA LYS A 69 -13.34 5.86 5.36
C LYS A 69 -11.86 5.46 5.38
N VAL A 70 -11.20 5.45 4.22
CA VAL A 70 -9.77 5.14 4.15
C VAL A 70 -8.97 6.38 4.49
N GLU A 71 -8.20 6.31 5.55
CA GLU A 71 -7.26 7.36 5.94
C GLU A 71 -5.95 7.22 5.17
N VAL A 72 -5.38 8.32 4.67
CA VAL A 72 -4.09 8.34 3.97
C VAL A 72 -3.14 9.26 4.71
N ILE A 73 -2.03 8.70 5.20
CA ILE A 73 -1.00 9.39 5.96
C ILE A 73 0.39 9.21 5.35
N SER A 74 1.34 10.02 5.74
CA SER A 74 2.77 9.75 5.58
C SER A 74 3.38 9.34 6.90
N TYR A 75 4.43 8.52 6.84
CA TYR A 75 5.16 8.12 8.02
C TYR A 75 6.65 7.93 7.70
N SER A 76 7.50 8.40 8.60
CA SER A 76 8.94 8.18 8.56
C SER A 76 9.35 7.35 9.78
N GLY A 77 9.96 6.20 9.56
CA GLY A 77 10.36 5.28 10.62
C GLY A 77 9.94 3.83 10.37
N LEU A 78 9.96 3.02 11.42
CA LEU A 78 9.60 1.62 11.33
C LEU A 78 8.07 1.43 11.20
N THR A 79 7.67 0.45 10.42
CA THR A 79 6.24 0.11 10.24
C THR A 79 5.55 -0.22 11.57
N VAL A 80 6.25 -0.88 12.48
CA VAL A 80 5.71 -1.22 13.80
C VAL A 80 5.49 -0.01 14.70
N ASP A 81 6.32 1.04 14.57
CA ASP A 81 6.14 2.29 15.30
C ASP A 81 4.93 3.04 14.75
N CYS A 82 4.77 3.07 13.43
CA CYS A 82 3.58 3.59 12.79
C CYS A 82 2.30 2.88 13.30
N ALA A 83 2.34 1.55 13.33
CA ALA A 83 1.21 0.75 13.86
C ALA A 83 0.91 1.08 15.33
N LYS A 84 1.94 1.24 16.16
CA LYS A 84 1.81 1.62 17.57
C LYS A 84 1.17 3.00 17.74
N ASP A 85 1.66 4.00 17.01
CA ASP A 85 1.16 5.39 17.07
C ASP A 85 -0.31 5.46 16.64
N LEU A 86 -0.68 4.68 15.64
CA LEU A 86 -2.06 4.57 15.15
C LEU A 86 -2.96 3.66 16.01
N LYS A 87 -2.40 2.95 16.98
CA LYS A 87 -3.08 1.88 17.75
C LYS A 87 -3.64 0.78 16.82
N ALA A 88 -2.97 0.55 15.71
CA ALA A 88 -3.31 -0.53 14.78
C ALA A 88 -2.71 -1.86 15.28
N LYS A 89 -3.53 -2.90 15.29
CA LYS A 89 -3.13 -4.25 15.70
C LYS A 89 -2.73 -5.13 14.52
N LEU A 90 -3.15 -4.75 13.31
CA LEU A 90 -2.91 -5.49 12.09
C LEU A 90 -2.15 -4.66 11.08
N ILE A 91 -1.16 -5.29 10.44
CA ILE A 91 -0.46 -4.78 9.27
C ILE A 91 -0.89 -5.63 8.07
N LEU A 92 -1.43 -4.98 7.05
CA LEU A 92 -1.83 -5.62 5.80
C LEU A 92 -0.65 -5.65 4.82
N ARG A 93 -0.43 -6.81 4.20
CA ARG A 93 0.50 -6.99 3.10
C ARG A 93 -0.17 -7.73 1.95
N GLY A 94 0.16 -7.33 0.71
CA GLY A 94 -0.28 -8.03 -0.49
C GLY A 94 0.69 -9.12 -0.90
N LEU A 95 0.17 -10.28 -1.33
CA LEU A 95 0.95 -11.36 -1.92
C LEU A 95 0.55 -11.55 -3.39
N ARG A 96 1.51 -11.44 -4.31
CA ARG A 96 1.30 -11.60 -5.75
C ARG A 96 1.72 -12.98 -6.26
N ALA A 97 2.86 -13.47 -5.78
CA ALA A 97 3.44 -14.72 -6.20
C ALA A 97 4.18 -15.39 -5.04
N MET A 98 4.52 -16.66 -5.21
CA MET A 98 5.32 -17.43 -4.22
C MET A 98 6.68 -16.77 -3.95
N SER A 99 7.29 -16.13 -4.95
CA SER A 99 8.56 -15.40 -4.80
C SER A 99 8.48 -14.21 -3.83
N ASP A 100 7.30 -13.62 -3.64
CA ASP A 100 7.11 -12.55 -2.67
C ASP A 100 6.98 -13.09 -1.24
N PHE A 101 6.54 -14.33 -1.09
CA PHE A 101 6.14 -14.89 0.20
C PHE A 101 7.28 -14.96 1.21
N GLU A 102 8.44 -15.44 0.81
CA GLU A 102 9.59 -15.57 1.72
C GLU A 102 10.03 -14.21 2.29
N TYR A 103 10.09 -13.20 1.42
CA TYR A 103 10.45 -11.84 1.81
C TYR A 103 9.38 -11.22 2.73
N GLU A 104 8.12 -11.35 2.38
CA GLU A 104 7.00 -10.83 3.17
C GLU A 104 6.90 -11.54 4.53
N LEU A 105 7.18 -12.84 4.59
CA LEU A 105 7.22 -13.59 5.83
C LEU A 105 8.38 -13.15 6.73
N GLN A 106 9.56 -12.87 6.18
CA GLN A 106 10.67 -12.29 6.92
C GLN A 106 10.30 -10.93 7.54
N ILE A 107 9.63 -10.06 6.77
CA ILE A 107 9.16 -8.77 7.28
C ILE A 107 8.15 -8.97 8.41
N ALA A 108 7.20 -9.90 8.24
CA ALA A 108 6.20 -10.19 9.26
C ALA A 108 6.83 -10.67 10.57
N HIS A 109 7.81 -11.59 10.50
CA HIS A 109 8.53 -12.08 11.66
C HIS A 109 9.37 -10.97 12.32
N THR A 110 10.01 -10.12 11.51
CA THR A 110 10.76 -8.97 12.02
C THR A 110 9.83 -7.99 12.76
N ASN A 111 8.70 -7.65 12.15
CA ASN A 111 7.70 -6.79 12.80
C ASN A 111 7.21 -7.39 14.11
N LYS A 112 6.93 -8.70 14.13
CA LYS A 112 6.50 -9.41 15.33
C LYS A 112 7.55 -9.41 16.44
N SER A 113 8.83 -9.54 16.07
CA SER A 113 9.93 -9.52 17.04
C SER A 113 10.15 -8.13 17.65
N LEU A 114 9.87 -7.06 16.88
CA LEU A 114 9.98 -5.68 17.35
C LEU A 114 8.77 -5.23 18.17
N ASN A 115 7.60 -5.74 17.85
CA ASN A 115 6.35 -5.43 18.56
C ASN A 115 5.42 -6.66 18.57
N ASN A 116 5.37 -7.34 19.71
CA ASN A 116 4.59 -8.57 19.86
C ASN A 116 3.07 -8.35 19.82
N ASP A 117 2.60 -7.11 19.93
CA ASP A 117 1.17 -6.75 19.88
C ASP A 117 0.62 -6.59 18.46
N VAL A 118 1.49 -6.66 17.45
CA VAL A 118 1.14 -6.46 16.06
C VAL A 118 1.18 -7.78 15.30
N GLU A 119 0.14 -8.04 14.50
CA GLU A 119 0.08 -9.19 13.59
C GLU A 119 0.13 -8.72 12.14
N THR A 120 0.70 -9.54 11.26
CA THR A 120 0.68 -9.31 9.82
C THR A 120 -0.33 -10.22 9.17
N ILE A 121 -1.20 -9.65 8.35
CA ILE A 121 -2.15 -10.40 7.53
C ILE A 121 -1.79 -10.23 6.06
N PHE A 122 -1.96 -11.31 5.31
CA PHE A 122 -1.69 -11.34 3.88
C PHE A 122 -2.98 -11.47 3.09
N LEU A 123 -3.18 -10.59 2.11
CA LEU A 123 -4.22 -10.76 1.10
C LEU A 123 -3.57 -11.13 -0.24
N SER A 124 -4.09 -12.17 -0.87
CA SER A 124 -3.70 -12.49 -2.24
C SER A 124 -4.15 -11.39 -3.19
N THR A 125 -3.26 -10.95 -4.06
CA THR A 125 -3.59 -10.00 -5.12
C THR A 125 -4.56 -10.66 -6.12
N ASN A 126 -5.47 -9.87 -6.68
CA ASN A 126 -6.32 -10.33 -7.77
C ASN A 126 -5.45 -10.83 -8.94
N THR A 127 -5.85 -11.93 -9.57
CA THR A 127 -5.10 -12.55 -10.68
C THR A 127 -4.84 -11.58 -11.83
N ASN A 128 -5.77 -10.65 -12.09
CA ASN A 128 -5.63 -9.63 -13.13
C ASN A 128 -4.50 -8.63 -12.84
N PHE A 129 -4.06 -8.52 -11.58
CA PHE A 129 -3.02 -7.58 -11.13
C PHE A 129 -1.79 -8.28 -10.54
N SER A 130 -1.74 -9.61 -10.60
CA SER A 130 -0.65 -10.39 -9.99
C SER A 130 0.73 -10.08 -10.57
N PHE A 131 0.80 -9.62 -11.82
CA PHE A 131 2.04 -9.22 -12.49
C PHE A 131 2.48 -7.80 -12.16
N LEU A 132 1.59 -6.96 -11.58
CA LEU A 132 1.87 -5.54 -11.37
C LEU A 132 2.84 -5.31 -10.21
N SER A 133 3.80 -4.43 -10.47
CA SER A 133 4.62 -3.79 -9.43
C SER A 133 4.90 -2.35 -9.83
N SER A 134 5.18 -1.50 -8.85
CA SER A 134 5.58 -0.11 -9.13
C SER A 134 6.87 -0.05 -9.98
N SER A 135 7.79 -0.99 -9.79
CA SER A 135 9.02 -1.07 -10.57
C SER A 135 8.73 -1.41 -12.04
N LEU A 136 7.85 -2.38 -12.30
CA LEU A 136 7.44 -2.74 -13.66
C LEU A 136 6.75 -1.56 -14.36
N VAL A 137 5.84 -0.87 -13.66
CA VAL A 137 5.15 0.32 -14.21
C VAL A 137 6.17 1.38 -14.63
N LYS A 138 7.17 1.66 -13.78
CA LYS A 138 8.24 2.63 -14.11
C LYS A 138 9.06 2.19 -15.30
N GLU A 139 9.39 0.91 -15.40
CA GLU A 139 10.14 0.36 -16.52
C GLU A 139 9.38 0.49 -17.84
N VAL A 140 8.11 0.08 -17.85
CA VAL A 140 7.25 0.19 -19.04
C VAL A 140 7.11 1.65 -19.47
N ALA A 141 6.83 2.57 -18.55
CA ALA A 141 6.70 3.98 -18.84
C ALA A 141 7.99 4.60 -19.37
N LYS A 142 9.16 4.22 -18.81
CA LYS A 142 10.48 4.69 -19.25
C LYS A 142 10.76 4.36 -20.72
N PHE A 143 10.27 3.22 -21.21
CA PHE A 143 10.39 2.80 -22.59
C PHE A 143 9.22 3.23 -23.48
N GLY A 144 8.35 4.12 -23.00
CA GLY A 144 7.23 4.65 -23.78
C GLY A 144 6.05 3.69 -23.94
N GLY A 145 5.98 2.62 -23.13
CA GLY A 145 4.86 1.69 -23.14
C GLY A 145 3.61 2.28 -22.46
N GLU A 146 2.46 1.79 -22.87
CA GLU A 146 1.17 2.20 -22.29
C GLU A 146 0.98 1.60 -20.88
N ILE A 147 0.67 2.45 -19.91
CA ILE A 147 0.47 2.08 -18.50
C ILE A 147 -0.95 2.32 -17.99
N ASN A 148 -1.87 2.74 -18.85
CA ASN A 148 -3.26 3.07 -18.50
C ASN A 148 -4.04 1.93 -17.82
N HIS A 149 -3.70 0.67 -18.15
CA HIS A 149 -4.28 -0.53 -17.53
C HIS A 149 -3.57 -0.95 -16.23
N MET A 150 -2.44 -0.35 -15.92
CA MET A 150 -1.59 -0.70 -14.76
C MET A 150 -1.81 0.23 -13.56
N VAL A 151 -2.17 1.48 -13.82
CA VAL A 151 -2.25 2.54 -12.82
C VAL A 151 -3.57 3.30 -12.91
N PRO A 152 -4.01 3.94 -11.82
CA PRO A 152 -5.18 4.79 -11.88
C PRO A 152 -4.93 6.07 -12.69
N PRO A 153 -5.98 6.73 -13.21
CA PRO A 153 -5.85 7.95 -14.02
C PRO A 153 -5.08 9.09 -13.35
N SER A 154 -5.13 9.17 -12.02
CA SER A 154 -4.39 10.17 -11.24
C SER A 154 -2.86 10.00 -11.33
N VAL A 155 -2.40 8.77 -11.55
CA VAL A 155 -0.99 8.43 -11.75
C VAL A 155 -0.61 8.61 -13.22
N GLU A 156 -1.44 8.13 -14.14
CA GLU A 156 -1.18 8.20 -15.59
C GLU A 156 -0.88 9.63 -16.05
N LYS A 157 -1.71 10.58 -15.64
CA LYS A 157 -1.54 12.00 -15.98
C LYS A 157 -0.22 12.61 -15.52
N LEU A 158 0.35 12.10 -14.44
CA LEU A 158 1.59 12.61 -13.86
C LEU A 158 2.83 11.88 -14.40
N SER A 159 2.71 10.61 -14.81
CA SER A 159 3.83 9.83 -15.34
C SER A 159 4.29 10.32 -16.69
N LEU A 160 3.39 10.81 -17.54
CA LEU A 160 3.70 11.36 -18.86
C LEU A 160 4.56 12.64 -18.81
N ILE A 161 4.68 13.28 -17.64
CA ILE A 161 5.41 14.55 -17.45
C ILE A 161 6.78 14.31 -16.78
N HIS A 162 7.02 13.15 -16.15
CA HIS A 162 8.15 12.95 -15.22
C HIS A 162 9.03 11.74 -15.53
N ILE A 163 8.74 10.99 -16.57
CA ILE A 163 9.54 9.88 -17.08
C ILE A 163 9.91 10.16 -18.54
#